data_e89c4a82a6033a67dbe6d1200c5813bb
#
_entry.id   e89c4a82a6033a67dbe6d1200c5813bb
#
_cell.length_a   1.000
_cell.length_b   1.000
_cell.length_c   1.000
_cell.angle_alpha   90.00
_cell.angle_beta   90.00
_cell.angle_gamma   90.00
#
_symmetry.space_group_name_H-M   'P 1'
#
loop_
_entity.id
_entity.type
_entity.pdbx_description
1 polymer ?
#
loop_
_entity_poly.entity_id
_entity_poly.type
_entity_poly.pdbx_seq_one_letter_code
_entity_poly.pdbx_strand_id
1 'polypeptide(L)'
;METFLSQNGLSLVENENKFRSIITNKKIDIGKTIIISHPLISFPILTYNKIRCDQCLKKKENNLQTCSKCQRVYYCDRSCQKSSWISHHKLLCPLYKKSKNNMDEEMLKRVTILIEKFFNNNNNNNNNENYLFETFLKLMNHRTEQSINNLKSFEKISNNTYENLNFNKISKDDLINYLCVFYCNNFNLHDNQLFVYGEGTFPIGSLFNHSCRPNAIVMYDGAVQIIKCIEVINVGEEINISYIDVALDRVTRKKMLQEKYFFECQCSRCSVQERYSGIFSKIDQLIEEKDQVITKKDFNTSLENWVSSESKLEQNESKFSKVTKLILSNLLSHIKNNTTDNDYINSLSEIISILFQNYSKTNLFYISSFSFTTKLFYDKIDLQQWYQSTILGNYILSIYLIIYPRYHPMIGLHLFTLGKCYWNDITNGLESVKESINILECAQKVLNITHNEGAENVDIINQVNDLLNTARKDLSCV
;
A
#
# COMPACT_ATOMS: atom_id res chain seq x y z
N MET A 1 -15.24 -15.42 14.31
CA MET A 1 -14.93 -14.14 13.68
C MET A 1 -15.35 -12.96 14.56
N GLU A 2 -16.63 -12.81 14.92
CA GLU A 2 -17.12 -11.68 15.75
C GLU A 2 -16.41 -11.56 17.10
N THR A 3 -16.16 -12.67 17.78
CA THR A 3 -15.38 -12.70 19.03
C THR A 3 -13.98 -12.12 18.83
N PHE A 4 -13.31 -12.47 17.73
CA PHE A 4 -11.97 -11.95 17.41
C PHE A 4 -12.00 -10.43 17.13
N LEU A 5 -12.99 -9.95 16.38
CA LEU A 5 -13.18 -8.52 16.14
C LEU A 5 -13.47 -7.77 17.44
N SER A 6 -14.40 -8.27 18.26
CA SER A 6 -14.77 -7.65 19.54
C SER A 6 -13.59 -7.55 20.52
N GLN A 7 -12.73 -8.58 20.59
CA GLN A 7 -11.50 -8.54 21.40
C GLN A 7 -10.54 -7.41 20.97
N ASN A 8 -10.58 -7.00 19.70
CA ASN A 8 -9.82 -5.88 19.16
C ASN A 8 -10.58 -4.53 19.25
N GLY A 9 -11.79 -4.52 19.82
CA GLY A 9 -12.63 -3.33 19.92
C GLY A 9 -13.29 -2.94 18.60
N LEU A 10 -13.58 -3.93 17.74
CA LEU A 10 -14.18 -3.77 16.41
C LEU A 10 -15.53 -4.48 16.35
N SER A 11 -16.40 -4.00 15.48
CA SER A 11 -17.66 -4.65 15.13
C SER A 11 -17.84 -4.70 13.62
N LEU A 12 -18.40 -5.82 13.15
CA LEU A 12 -18.90 -5.95 11.79
C LEU A 12 -20.38 -5.55 11.79
N VAL A 13 -20.74 -4.56 10.99
CA VAL A 13 -22.12 -4.06 10.86
C VAL A 13 -22.59 -4.21 9.42
N GLU A 14 -23.87 -4.48 9.23
CA GLU A 14 -24.49 -4.44 7.91
C GLU A 14 -24.58 -2.99 7.42
N ASN A 15 -24.38 -2.81 6.12
CA ASN A 15 -24.40 -1.51 5.47
C ASN A 15 -25.14 -1.63 4.14
N GLU A 16 -26.23 -0.89 4.00
CA GLU A 16 -27.09 -0.93 2.81
C GLU A 16 -26.32 -0.62 1.50
N ASN A 17 -25.32 0.27 1.57
CA ASN A 17 -24.56 0.70 0.40
C ASN A 17 -23.29 -0.13 0.12
N LYS A 18 -22.76 -0.82 1.15
CA LYS A 18 -21.47 -1.52 1.07
C LYS A 18 -21.56 -2.98 1.51
N PHE A 19 -22.78 -3.47 1.71
CA PHE A 19 -23.08 -4.80 2.24
C PHE A 19 -22.65 -5.00 3.70
N ARG A 20 -21.42 -4.62 4.06
CA ARG A 20 -20.87 -4.69 5.42
C ARG A 20 -19.81 -3.61 5.65
N SER A 21 -19.58 -3.27 6.91
CA SER A 21 -18.53 -2.31 7.33
C SER A 21 -17.90 -2.76 8.64
N ILE A 22 -16.58 -2.57 8.79
CA ILE A 22 -15.90 -2.66 10.08
C ILE A 22 -15.92 -1.28 10.73
N ILE A 23 -16.53 -1.17 11.90
CA ILE A 23 -16.53 0.04 12.73
C ILE A 23 -15.73 -0.18 14.01
N THR A 24 -15.22 0.90 14.60
CA THR A 24 -14.54 0.83 15.89
C THR A 24 -15.49 1.11 17.06
N ASN A 25 -15.35 0.33 18.15
CA ASN A 25 -16.10 0.50 19.40
C ASN A 25 -15.36 1.41 20.42
N LYS A 26 -14.15 1.87 20.08
CA LYS A 26 -13.32 2.77 20.88
C LYS A 26 -12.62 3.76 19.99
N LYS A 27 -12.29 4.95 20.50
CA LYS A 27 -11.45 5.89 19.77
C LYS A 27 -10.08 5.26 19.50
N ILE A 28 -9.60 5.39 18.26
CA ILE A 28 -8.27 4.90 17.85
C ILE A 28 -7.44 6.11 17.44
N ASP A 29 -6.33 6.32 18.14
CA ASP A 29 -5.40 7.40 17.84
C ASP A 29 -4.40 6.99 16.75
N ILE A 30 -3.82 7.99 16.08
CA ILE A 30 -2.82 7.82 15.03
C ILE A 30 -1.65 6.95 15.50
N GLY A 31 -1.18 6.06 14.62
CA GLY A 31 -0.06 5.15 14.86
C GLY A 31 -0.43 3.89 15.66
N LYS A 32 -1.66 3.78 16.15
CA LYS A 32 -2.10 2.58 16.85
C LYS A 32 -2.37 1.45 15.86
N THR A 33 -1.99 0.26 16.24
CA THR A 33 -2.38 -0.97 15.55
C THR A 33 -3.85 -1.25 15.82
N ILE A 34 -4.61 -1.34 14.74
CA ILE A 34 -6.04 -1.63 14.77
C ILE A 34 -6.24 -3.12 14.97
N ILE A 35 -5.56 -3.91 14.14
CA ILE A 35 -5.64 -5.37 14.18
C ILE A 35 -4.39 -6.00 13.56
N ILE A 36 -4.01 -7.17 14.09
CA ILE A 36 -3.01 -8.06 13.51
C ILE A 36 -3.74 -9.28 12.97
N SER A 37 -3.52 -9.61 11.70
CA SER A 37 -4.22 -10.67 10.98
C SER A 37 -3.22 -11.65 10.38
N HIS A 38 -3.48 -12.95 10.57
CA HIS A 38 -2.72 -14.01 9.92
C HIS A 38 -3.36 -14.37 8.58
N PRO A 39 -2.55 -14.74 7.56
CA PRO A 39 -3.11 -15.21 6.30
C PRO A 39 -3.75 -16.60 6.48
N LEU A 40 -4.78 -16.88 5.69
CA LEU A 40 -5.21 -18.25 5.46
C LEU A 40 -4.10 -19.00 4.71
N ILE A 41 -3.54 -18.37 3.70
CA ILE A 41 -2.33 -18.77 2.98
C ILE A 41 -1.62 -17.54 2.42
N SER A 42 -0.29 -17.62 2.32
CA SER A 42 0.54 -16.65 1.61
C SER A 42 1.78 -17.34 1.06
N PHE A 43 2.42 -16.75 0.07
CA PHE A 43 3.68 -17.24 -0.50
C PHE A 43 4.42 -16.11 -1.24
N PRO A 44 5.76 -16.23 -1.39
CA PRO A 44 6.54 -15.24 -2.11
C PRO A 44 6.28 -15.33 -3.62
N ILE A 45 6.28 -14.18 -4.33
CA ILE A 45 6.28 -14.20 -5.80
C ILE A 45 7.60 -14.78 -6.32
N LEU A 46 7.61 -15.23 -7.58
CA LEU A 46 8.69 -16.03 -8.16
C LEU A 46 10.07 -15.37 -8.04
N THR A 47 10.15 -14.07 -8.18
CA THR A 47 11.39 -13.30 -8.08
C THR A 47 11.99 -13.26 -6.67
N TYR A 48 11.17 -13.50 -5.65
CA TYR A 48 11.56 -13.47 -4.24
C TYR A 48 11.64 -14.84 -3.57
N ASN A 49 11.31 -15.94 -4.27
CA ASN A 49 11.24 -17.27 -3.67
C ASN A 49 12.58 -17.80 -3.10
N LYS A 50 13.73 -17.25 -3.53
CA LYS A 50 15.06 -17.58 -2.99
C LYS A 50 15.54 -16.59 -1.91
N ILE A 51 14.80 -15.51 -1.70
CA ILE A 51 15.14 -14.43 -0.80
C ILE A 51 14.25 -14.47 0.45
N ARG A 52 13.01 -14.96 0.29
CA ARG A 52 12.02 -15.05 1.35
C ARG A 52 11.58 -16.47 1.62
N CYS A 53 11.33 -16.76 2.90
CA CYS A 53 10.84 -18.05 3.34
C CYS A 53 9.44 -18.33 2.81
N ASP A 54 9.19 -19.52 2.27
CA ASP A 54 7.88 -19.93 1.74
C ASP A 54 6.77 -20.01 2.82
N GLN A 55 7.14 -20.17 4.11
CA GLN A 55 6.18 -20.28 5.21
C GLN A 55 5.92 -18.95 5.91
N CYS A 56 6.95 -18.24 6.35
CA CYS A 56 6.80 -17.03 7.14
C CYS A 56 7.05 -15.73 6.36
N LEU A 57 7.46 -15.82 5.11
CA LEU A 57 7.78 -14.74 4.17
C LEU A 57 8.85 -13.75 4.66
N LYS A 58 9.49 -13.99 5.79
CA LYS A 58 10.60 -13.17 6.27
C LYS A 58 11.78 -13.27 5.31
N LYS A 59 12.41 -12.12 5.04
CA LYS A 59 13.64 -12.03 4.24
C LYS A 59 14.79 -12.63 5.03
N LYS A 60 15.63 -13.41 4.37
CA LYS A 60 16.87 -13.94 4.93
C LYS A 60 17.95 -13.93 3.86
N GLU A 61 18.87 -13.01 3.97
CA GLU A 61 20.01 -12.94 3.07
C GLU A 61 20.94 -14.13 3.34
N ASN A 62 21.19 -14.93 2.28
CA ASN A 62 22.21 -15.98 2.21
C ASN A 62 22.03 -17.27 3.04
N ASN A 63 20.87 -17.66 3.56
CA ASN A 63 20.78 -18.95 4.29
C ASN A 63 19.39 -19.60 4.32
N LEU A 64 18.57 -19.42 3.27
CA LEU A 64 17.35 -20.21 3.17
C LEU A 64 17.69 -21.67 2.80
N GLN A 65 17.07 -22.62 3.51
CA GLN A 65 17.21 -24.05 3.25
C GLN A 65 16.15 -24.48 2.23
N THR A 66 16.59 -25.10 1.14
CA THR A 66 15.66 -25.63 0.13
C THR A 66 15.10 -26.98 0.53
N CYS A 67 13.87 -27.29 0.11
CA CYS A 67 13.33 -28.64 0.21
C CYS A 67 14.18 -29.61 -0.64
N SER A 68 14.83 -30.59 -0.01
CA SER A 68 15.71 -31.55 -0.68
C SER A 68 15.00 -32.39 -1.77
N LYS A 69 13.68 -32.60 -1.66
CA LYS A 69 12.89 -33.41 -2.58
C LYS A 69 12.47 -32.67 -3.84
N CYS A 70 11.88 -31.47 -3.73
CA CYS A 70 11.37 -30.71 -4.88
C CYS A 70 12.32 -29.62 -5.37
N GLN A 71 13.19 -29.09 -4.49
CA GLN A 71 14.15 -27.99 -4.75
C GLN A 71 13.50 -26.69 -5.27
N ARG A 72 12.21 -26.48 -4.96
CA ARG A 72 11.39 -25.34 -5.44
C ARG A 72 11.06 -24.34 -4.38
N VAL A 73 10.96 -24.76 -3.11
CA VAL A 73 10.56 -23.93 -1.98
C VAL A 73 11.68 -23.81 -0.98
N TYR A 74 11.77 -22.67 -0.33
CA TYR A 74 12.88 -22.28 0.55
C TYR A 74 12.35 -21.86 1.90
N TYR A 75 13.05 -22.21 2.98
CA TYR A 75 12.62 -22.00 4.37
C TYR A 75 13.73 -21.41 5.22
N CYS A 76 13.38 -20.63 6.24
CA CYS A 76 14.31 -20.09 7.23
C CYS A 76 15.07 -21.22 7.96
N ASP A 77 14.31 -22.25 8.35
CA ASP A 77 14.77 -23.35 9.20
C ASP A 77 13.84 -24.57 9.08
N ARG A 78 14.13 -25.59 9.89
CA ARG A 78 13.32 -26.81 9.96
C ARG A 78 11.92 -26.58 10.51
N SER A 79 11.70 -25.55 11.38
CA SER A 79 10.39 -25.26 11.93
C SER A 79 9.45 -24.78 10.83
N CYS A 80 9.88 -23.79 10.04
CA CYS A 80 9.14 -23.31 8.87
C CYS A 80 8.88 -24.44 7.85
N GLN A 81 9.89 -25.28 7.56
CA GLN A 81 9.72 -26.42 6.68
C GLN A 81 8.69 -27.43 7.21
N LYS A 82 8.74 -27.75 8.52
CA LYS A 82 7.80 -28.68 9.16
C LYS A 82 6.37 -28.14 9.14
N SER A 83 6.18 -26.85 9.44
CA SER A 83 4.87 -26.21 9.38
C SER A 83 4.27 -26.25 7.98
N SER A 84 5.05 -25.86 6.96
CA SER A 84 4.64 -25.96 5.55
C SER A 84 4.35 -27.40 5.13
N TRP A 85 5.18 -28.35 5.55
CA TRP A 85 5.01 -29.77 5.24
C TRP A 85 3.70 -30.31 5.80
N ILE A 86 3.37 -29.98 7.05
CA ILE A 86 2.14 -30.42 7.70
C ILE A 86 0.93 -29.71 7.09
N SER A 87 1.03 -28.42 6.76
CA SER A 87 -0.10 -27.65 6.23
C SER A 87 -0.46 -28.07 4.80
N HIS A 88 0.47 -28.05 3.85
CA HIS A 88 0.17 -28.28 2.42
C HIS A 88 1.32 -28.91 1.62
N HIS A 89 2.58 -28.62 1.95
CA HIS A 89 3.69 -28.98 1.08
C HIS A 89 3.87 -30.49 0.88
N LYS A 90 3.50 -31.33 1.85
CA LYS A 90 3.55 -32.81 1.72
C LYS A 90 2.82 -33.29 0.47
N LEU A 91 1.66 -32.71 0.14
CA LEU A 91 0.86 -33.07 -1.02
C LEU A 91 1.36 -32.39 -2.30
N LEU A 92 1.88 -31.16 -2.20
CA LEU A 92 2.34 -30.38 -3.34
C LEU A 92 3.76 -30.72 -3.80
N CYS A 93 4.61 -31.19 -2.89
CA CYS A 93 6.02 -31.48 -3.18
C CYS A 93 6.25 -32.42 -4.41
N PRO A 94 5.47 -33.49 -4.61
CA PRO A 94 5.57 -34.31 -5.81
C PRO A 94 5.17 -33.59 -7.10
N LEU A 95 4.21 -32.67 -7.01
CA LEU A 95 3.64 -31.94 -8.15
C LEU A 95 4.59 -30.86 -8.65
N TYR A 96 5.39 -30.26 -7.78
CA TYR A 96 6.34 -29.20 -8.14
C TYR A 96 7.42 -29.61 -9.14
N LYS A 97 7.68 -30.91 -9.31
CA LYS A 97 8.60 -31.41 -10.33
C LYS A 97 8.01 -31.34 -11.75
N LYS A 98 6.68 -31.29 -11.89
CA LYS A 98 5.97 -31.47 -13.16
C LYS A 98 5.33 -30.18 -13.70
N SER A 99 5.10 -29.14 -12.90
CA SER A 99 4.31 -27.96 -13.30
C SER A 99 5.15 -26.72 -13.54
N LYS A 100 4.71 -25.90 -14.51
CA LYS A 100 5.09 -24.49 -14.63
C LYS A 100 4.35 -23.71 -13.55
N ASN A 101 5.02 -22.76 -12.91
CA ASN A 101 4.44 -21.96 -11.83
C ASN A 101 3.36 -21.00 -12.38
N ASN A 102 2.09 -21.26 -12.05
CA ASN A 102 1.01 -20.30 -12.12
C ASN A 102 0.64 -19.93 -10.68
N MET A 103 0.64 -18.63 -10.35
CA MET A 103 0.42 -18.17 -8.96
C MET A 103 -1.02 -18.45 -8.50
N ASP A 104 -2.02 -18.25 -9.37
CA ASP A 104 -3.43 -18.56 -9.03
C ASP A 104 -3.63 -20.06 -8.76
N GLU A 105 -2.99 -20.91 -9.56
CA GLU A 105 -3.03 -22.37 -9.38
C GLU A 105 -2.33 -22.78 -8.08
N GLU A 106 -1.21 -22.16 -7.75
CA GLU A 106 -0.48 -22.40 -6.49
C GLU A 106 -1.33 -21.98 -5.29
N MET A 107 -1.94 -20.79 -5.32
CA MET A 107 -2.85 -20.32 -4.30
C MET A 107 -4.01 -21.28 -4.12
N LEU A 108 -4.66 -21.65 -5.22
CA LEU A 108 -5.80 -22.55 -5.22
C LEU A 108 -5.45 -23.90 -4.58
N LYS A 109 -4.34 -24.52 -5.00
CA LYS A 109 -3.88 -25.81 -4.45
C LYS A 109 -3.66 -25.72 -2.93
N ARG A 110 -2.97 -24.69 -2.46
CA ARG A 110 -2.69 -24.50 -1.04
C ARG A 110 -3.96 -24.31 -0.22
N VAL A 111 -4.82 -23.40 -0.62
CA VAL A 111 -6.08 -23.11 0.09
C VAL A 111 -6.98 -24.33 0.10
N THR A 112 -7.13 -25.00 -1.04
CA THR A 112 -8.01 -26.18 -1.14
C THR A 112 -7.57 -27.30 -0.22
N ILE A 113 -6.26 -27.59 -0.12
CA ILE A 113 -5.72 -28.57 0.82
C ILE A 113 -6.05 -28.20 2.28
N LEU A 114 -5.97 -26.91 2.62
CA LEU A 114 -6.29 -26.46 3.99
C LEU A 114 -7.79 -26.59 4.28
N ILE A 115 -8.66 -26.21 3.33
CA ILE A 115 -10.11 -26.32 3.48
C ILE A 115 -10.56 -27.79 3.56
N GLU A 116 -9.99 -28.67 2.74
CA GLU A 116 -10.27 -30.12 2.82
C GLU A 116 -9.89 -30.67 4.21
N LYS A 117 -8.78 -30.26 4.77
CA LYS A 117 -8.38 -30.61 6.14
C LYS A 117 -9.33 -30.06 7.18
N PHE A 118 -9.74 -28.81 7.03
CA PHE A 118 -10.71 -28.17 7.91
C PHE A 118 -12.03 -28.96 7.95
N PHE A 119 -12.58 -29.33 6.79
CA PHE A 119 -13.80 -30.16 6.72
C PHE A 119 -13.62 -31.58 7.25
N ASN A 120 -12.43 -32.16 7.17
CA ASN A 120 -12.15 -33.49 7.70
C ASN A 120 -11.95 -33.49 9.22
N ASN A 121 -11.48 -32.37 9.80
CA ASN A 121 -11.16 -32.26 11.24
C ASN A 121 -12.31 -31.67 12.07
N ASN A 122 -13.43 -31.25 11.46
CA ASN A 122 -14.56 -30.64 12.17
C ASN A 122 -15.25 -31.52 13.23
N ASN A 123 -14.79 -32.77 13.40
CA ASN A 123 -15.22 -33.64 14.51
C ASN A 123 -14.44 -33.41 15.81
N ASN A 124 -13.39 -32.59 15.81
CA ASN A 124 -12.55 -32.24 16.98
C ASN A 124 -12.58 -30.73 17.24
N ASN A 125 -13.50 -30.32 18.08
CA ASN A 125 -13.92 -28.93 18.40
C ASN A 125 -12.92 -28.07 19.17
N ASN A 126 -11.65 -27.89 18.79
CA ASN A 126 -10.77 -27.00 19.59
C ASN A 126 -9.64 -26.29 18.80
N ASN A 127 -9.84 -25.91 17.55
CA ASN A 127 -8.85 -25.06 16.88
C ASN A 127 -9.29 -23.59 16.86
N ASN A 128 -8.55 -22.73 17.57
CA ASN A 128 -8.76 -21.28 17.65
C ASN A 128 -8.68 -20.55 16.28
N GLU A 129 -8.35 -21.24 15.20
CA GLU A 129 -8.20 -20.67 13.85
C GLU A 129 -9.36 -20.98 12.90
N ASN A 130 -10.38 -21.70 13.35
CA ASN A 130 -11.54 -22.07 12.51
C ASN A 130 -12.26 -20.84 11.92
N TYR A 131 -12.22 -19.70 12.63
CA TYR A 131 -12.82 -18.45 12.17
C TYR A 131 -12.22 -17.93 10.84
N LEU A 132 -10.95 -18.22 10.52
CA LEU A 132 -10.34 -17.81 9.26
C LEU A 132 -10.98 -18.53 8.06
N PHE A 133 -11.19 -19.86 8.19
CA PHE A 133 -11.85 -20.68 7.16
C PHE A 133 -13.30 -20.27 6.98
N GLU A 134 -14.04 -20.13 8.11
CA GLU A 134 -15.44 -19.70 8.09
C GLU A 134 -15.59 -18.30 7.46
N THR A 135 -14.66 -17.39 7.75
CA THR A 135 -14.68 -16.04 7.16
C THR A 135 -14.38 -16.12 5.67
N PHE A 136 -13.36 -16.88 5.27
CA PHE A 136 -13.02 -17.07 3.85
C PHE A 136 -14.20 -17.58 3.03
N LEU A 137 -14.90 -18.60 3.52
CA LEU A 137 -16.06 -19.19 2.83
C LEU A 137 -17.26 -18.22 2.71
N LYS A 138 -17.27 -17.14 3.50
CA LYS A 138 -18.31 -16.09 3.47
C LYS A 138 -17.86 -14.82 2.70
N LEU A 139 -16.64 -14.78 2.19
CA LEU A 139 -16.19 -13.64 1.39
C LEU A 139 -16.96 -13.56 0.07
N MET A 140 -17.19 -12.34 -0.39
CA MET A 140 -17.84 -12.10 -1.68
C MET A 140 -16.96 -12.62 -2.82
N ASN A 141 -17.53 -13.41 -3.71
CA ASN A 141 -16.83 -13.99 -4.85
C ASN A 141 -17.17 -13.30 -6.17
N HIS A 142 -18.28 -12.57 -6.24
CA HIS A 142 -18.72 -11.85 -7.46
C HIS A 142 -18.69 -12.74 -8.71
N ARG A 143 -19.03 -14.02 -8.59
CA ARG A 143 -18.94 -14.98 -9.69
C ARG A 143 -19.82 -14.61 -10.88
N THR A 144 -20.99 -14.06 -10.62
CA THR A 144 -21.96 -13.63 -11.64
C THR A 144 -21.51 -12.40 -12.41
N GLU A 145 -20.63 -11.58 -11.82
CA GLU A 145 -20.09 -10.37 -12.38
C GLU A 145 -18.75 -10.59 -13.12
N GLN A 146 -18.12 -11.77 -12.93
CA GLN A 146 -16.85 -12.10 -13.56
C GLN A 146 -16.95 -12.11 -15.09
N SER A 147 -15.92 -11.62 -15.76
CA SER A 147 -15.85 -11.69 -17.23
C SER A 147 -15.81 -13.15 -17.70
N ILE A 148 -16.35 -13.41 -18.91
CA ILE A 148 -16.30 -14.73 -19.55
C ILE A 148 -14.86 -15.23 -19.67
N ASN A 149 -13.90 -14.35 -19.93
CA ASN A 149 -12.49 -14.72 -20.03
C ASN A 149 -11.91 -15.17 -18.70
N ASN A 150 -12.24 -14.47 -17.60
CA ASN A 150 -11.85 -14.87 -16.25
C ASN A 150 -12.43 -16.25 -15.91
N LEU A 151 -13.73 -16.46 -16.11
CA LEU A 151 -14.38 -17.74 -15.82
C LEU A 151 -13.76 -18.90 -16.61
N LYS A 152 -13.49 -18.74 -17.91
CA LYS A 152 -12.79 -19.76 -18.72
C LYS A 152 -11.38 -20.06 -18.18
N SER A 153 -10.65 -19.05 -17.73
CA SER A 153 -9.35 -19.24 -17.09
C SER A 153 -9.46 -19.99 -15.78
N PHE A 154 -10.44 -19.62 -14.94
CA PHE A 154 -10.71 -20.26 -13.65
C PHE A 154 -11.14 -21.73 -13.81
N GLU A 155 -12.00 -22.04 -14.79
CA GLU A 155 -12.37 -23.41 -15.14
C GLU A 155 -11.15 -24.26 -15.52
N LYS A 156 -10.24 -23.71 -16.33
CA LYS A 156 -9.01 -24.40 -16.72
C LYS A 156 -8.12 -24.69 -15.52
N ILE A 157 -7.91 -23.70 -14.65
CA ILE A 157 -7.09 -23.84 -13.42
C ILE A 157 -7.74 -24.84 -12.47
N SER A 158 -9.08 -24.76 -12.29
CA SER A 158 -9.85 -25.67 -11.42
C SER A 158 -9.76 -27.10 -11.90
N ASN A 159 -9.94 -27.37 -13.21
CA ASN A 159 -9.82 -28.71 -13.80
C ASN A 159 -8.42 -29.29 -13.54
N ASN A 160 -7.35 -28.51 -13.84
CA ASN A 160 -5.96 -28.94 -13.61
C ASN A 160 -5.70 -29.24 -12.12
N THR A 161 -6.21 -28.40 -11.23
CA THR A 161 -6.06 -28.59 -9.77
C THR A 161 -6.80 -29.83 -9.29
N TYR A 162 -8.03 -30.04 -9.74
CA TYR A 162 -8.87 -31.18 -9.36
C TYR A 162 -8.29 -32.53 -9.82
N GLU A 163 -7.73 -32.58 -11.03
CA GLU A 163 -7.09 -33.79 -11.59
C GLU A 163 -5.79 -34.15 -10.86
N ASN A 164 -5.06 -33.16 -10.35
CA ASN A 164 -3.79 -33.34 -9.63
C ASN A 164 -3.95 -33.66 -8.13
N LEU A 165 -5.07 -33.31 -7.54
CA LEU A 165 -5.34 -33.44 -6.10
C LEU A 165 -6.73 -34.06 -5.91
N ASN A 166 -6.75 -35.30 -5.43
CA ASN A 166 -8.04 -35.97 -5.15
C ASN A 166 -8.70 -35.38 -3.90
N PHE A 167 -9.77 -34.63 -4.08
CA PHE A 167 -10.59 -34.07 -3.00
C PHE A 167 -11.85 -34.89 -2.78
N ASN A 168 -12.24 -35.09 -1.53
CA ASN A 168 -13.46 -35.84 -1.17
C ASN A 168 -14.66 -34.93 -0.86
N LYS A 169 -14.40 -33.71 -0.38
CA LYS A 169 -15.45 -32.79 0.11
C LYS A 169 -15.52 -31.50 -0.68
N ILE A 170 -14.67 -31.31 -1.67
CA ILE A 170 -14.58 -30.09 -2.47
C ILE A 170 -14.85 -30.44 -3.92
N SER A 171 -15.81 -29.77 -4.53
CA SER A 171 -16.18 -29.94 -5.94
C SER A 171 -15.33 -29.05 -6.84
N LYS A 172 -15.36 -29.30 -8.16
CA LYS A 172 -14.78 -28.39 -9.15
C LYS A 172 -15.41 -27.00 -9.11
N ASP A 173 -16.69 -26.91 -8.80
CA ASP A 173 -17.43 -25.67 -8.69
C ASP A 173 -16.97 -24.83 -7.50
N ASP A 174 -16.65 -25.46 -6.37
CA ASP A 174 -16.05 -24.80 -5.22
C ASP A 174 -14.70 -24.19 -5.57
N LEU A 175 -13.88 -24.89 -6.39
CA LEU A 175 -12.59 -24.37 -6.83
C LEU A 175 -12.72 -23.09 -7.67
N ILE A 176 -13.73 -23.02 -8.55
CA ILE A 176 -14.06 -21.82 -9.32
C ILE A 176 -14.48 -20.68 -8.37
N ASN A 177 -15.32 -20.97 -7.37
CA ASN A 177 -15.71 -19.99 -6.36
C ASN A 177 -14.50 -19.46 -5.58
N TYR A 178 -13.55 -20.32 -5.19
CA TYR A 178 -12.32 -19.89 -4.50
C TYR A 178 -11.46 -18.98 -5.37
N LEU A 179 -11.33 -19.27 -6.67
CA LEU A 179 -10.62 -18.38 -7.61
C LEU A 179 -11.31 -17.02 -7.75
N CYS A 180 -12.64 -17.00 -7.78
CA CYS A 180 -13.40 -15.75 -7.77
C CYS A 180 -13.18 -14.96 -6.46
N VAL A 181 -13.13 -15.64 -5.30
CA VAL A 181 -12.77 -15.01 -4.01
C VAL A 181 -11.36 -14.43 -4.07
N PHE A 182 -10.37 -15.17 -4.58
CA PHE A 182 -8.99 -14.66 -4.68
C PHE A 182 -8.90 -13.42 -5.56
N TYR A 183 -9.58 -13.43 -6.70
CA TYR A 183 -9.56 -12.30 -7.63
C TYR A 183 -9.95 -10.99 -6.95
N CYS A 184 -10.93 -11.02 -6.04
CA CYS A 184 -11.47 -9.83 -5.39
C CYS A 184 -10.87 -9.54 -4.01
N ASN A 185 -10.26 -10.54 -3.32
CA ASN A 185 -9.93 -10.42 -1.90
C ASN A 185 -8.46 -10.68 -1.56
N ASN A 186 -7.61 -11.08 -2.52
CA ASN A 186 -6.20 -11.28 -2.25
C ASN A 186 -5.45 -9.96 -2.11
N PHE A 187 -4.43 -10.00 -1.27
CA PHE A 187 -3.53 -8.90 -0.99
C PHE A 187 -2.15 -9.16 -1.57
N ASN A 188 -1.56 -8.13 -2.16
CA ASN A 188 -0.12 -8.08 -2.39
C ASN A 188 0.58 -7.74 -1.09
N LEU A 189 1.57 -8.55 -0.70
CA LEU A 189 2.41 -8.27 0.44
C LEU A 189 3.62 -7.46 -0.01
N HIS A 190 3.88 -6.36 0.68
CA HIS A 190 4.97 -5.43 0.36
C HIS A 190 5.93 -5.26 1.54
N ASP A 191 7.19 -4.95 1.24
CA ASP A 191 8.24 -4.69 2.20
C ASP A 191 8.15 -3.25 2.78
N ASN A 192 9.15 -2.87 3.58
CA ASN A 192 9.23 -1.55 4.20
C ASN A 192 9.44 -0.39 3.21
N GLN A 193 9.71 -0.69 1.94
CA GLN A 193 9.78 0.30 0.84
C GLN A 193 8.56 0.19 -0.11
N LEU A 194 7.55 -0.59 0.26
CA LEU A 194 6.33 -0.87 -0.48
C LEU A 194 6.53 -1.65 -1.80
N PHE A 195 7.65 -2.35 -1.96
CA PHE A 195 7.83 -3.29 -3.06
C PHE A 195 7.15 -4.62 -2.77
N VAL A 196 6.37 -5.11 -3.76
CA VAL A 196 5.65 -6.37 -3.63
C VAL A 196 6.62 -7.54 -3.63
N TYR A 197 6.54 -8.38 -2.59
CA TYR A 197 7.34 -9.60 -2.46
C TYR A 197 6.52 -10.88 -2.38
N GLY A 198 5.23 -10.79 -2.19
CA GLY A 198 4.37 -11.94 -2.00
C GLY A 198 2.92 -11.65 -2.30
N GLU A 199 2.11 -12.69 -2.24
CA GLU A 199 0.66 -12.65 -2.33
C GLU A 199 0.05 -13.50 -1.22
N GLY A 200 -1.14 -13.11 -0.74
CA GLY A 200 -1.84 -13.86 0.30
C GLY A 200 -3.32 -13.55 0.44
N THR A 201 -4.03 -14.50 1.01
CA THR A 201 -5.44 -14.39 1.35
C THR A 201 -5.56 -14.13 2.85
N PHE A 202 -6.10 -12.96 3.20
CA PHE A 202 -6.29 -12.49 4.57
C PHE A 202 -7.80 -12.31 4.85
N PRO A 203 -8.52 -13.35 5.30
CA PRO A 203 -9.97 -13.26 5.46
C PRO A 203 -10.44 -12.11 6.35
N ILE A 204 -9.71 -11.80 7.42
CA ILE A 204 -10.03 -10.68 8.31
C ILE A 204 -9.71 -9.34 7.63
N GLY A 205 -8.55 -9.22 6.99
CA GLY A 205 -8.19 -8.01 6.24
C GLY A 205 -9.18 -7.67 5.13
N SER A 206 -9.76 -8.70 4.51
CA SER A 206 -10.77 -8.56 3.45
C SER A 206 -12.12 -8.03 3.93
N LEU A 207 -12.34 -7.89 5.24
CA LEU A 207 -13.56 -7.30 5.80
C LEU A 207 -13.53 -5.76 5.80
N PHE A 208 -12.36 -5.15 5.69
CA PHE A 208 -12.22 -3.69 5.66
C PHE A 208 -12.50 -3.14 4.27
N ASN A 209 -13.38 -2.14 4.20
CA ASN A 209 -13.80 -1.54 2.94
C ASN A 209 -12.77 -0.54 2.39
N HIS A 210 -12.94 -0.22 1.12
CA HIS A 210 -12.11 0.73 0.40
C HIS A 210 -12.52 2.19 0.62
N SER A 211 -11.52 3.06 0.75
CA SER A 211 -11.63 4.50 0.52
C SER A 211 -10.42 5.00 -0.29
N CYS A 212 -10.66 5.94 -1.22
CA CYS A 212 -9.57 6.65 -1.90
C CYS A 212 -8.92 7.72 -0.99
N ARG A 213 -9.45 7.91 0.23
CA ARG A 213 -8.83 8.62 1.34
C ARG A 213 -8.99 7.75 2.58
N PRO A 214 -8.13 6.74 2.74
CA PRO A 214 -8.23 5.79 3.83
C PRO A 214 -7.81 6.43 5.17
N ASN A 215 -8.41 5.97 6.29
CA ASN A 215 -7.99 6.31 7.65
C ASN A 215 -7.07 5.24 8.27
N ALA A 216 -6.86 4.15 7.56
CA ALA A 216 -5.96 3.07 7.96
C ALA A 216 -5.09 2.60 6.79
N ILE A 217 -3.92 2.04 7.11
CA ILE A 217 -2.96 1.48 6.15
C ILE A 217 -2.64 0.03 6.49
N VAL A 218 -2.41 -0.77 5.46
CA VAL A 218 -1.98 -2.17 5.60
C VAL A 218 -0.47 -2.23 5.50
N MET A 219 0.18 -2.82 6.51
CA MET A 219 1.61 -3.10 6.56
C MET A 219 1.82 -4.60 6.80
N TYR A 220 3.04 -5.08 6.59
CA TYR A 220 3.35 -6.50 6.78
C TYR A 220 4.64 -6.71 7.57
N ASP A 221 4.66 -7.77 8.39
CA ASP A 221 5.89 -8.36 8.95
C ASP A 221 5.99 -9.83 8.47
N GLY A 222 6.69 -10.04 7.40
CA GLY A 222 6.70 -11.33 6.70
C GLY A 222 5.29 -11.72 6.22
N ALA A 223 4.75 -12.83 6.72
CA ALA A 223 3.39 -13.28 6.37
C ALA A 223 2.29 -12.61 7.19
N VAL A 224 2.62 -11.82 8.21
CA VAL A 224 1.62 -11.21 9.12
C VAL A 224 1.17 -9.86 8.59
N GLN A 225 -0.14 -9.65 8.50
CA GLN A 225 -0.74 -8.39 8.11
C GLN A 225 -1.02 -7.54 9.35
N ILE A 226 -0.64 -6.26 9.30
CA ILE A 226 -0.82 -5.28 10.36
C ILE A 226 -1.61 -4.10 9.80
N ILE A 227 -2.81 -3.85 10.32
CA ILE A 227 -3.61 -2.69 9.91
C ILE A 227 -3.41 -1.59 10.96
N LYS A 228 -2.95 -0.41 10.52
CA LYS A 228 -2.57 0.71 11.36
C LYS A 228 -3.39 1.96 11.08
N CYS A 229 -3.71 2.68 12.14
CA CYS A 229 -4.43 3.94 12.09
C CYS A 229 -3.49 5.08 11.61
N ILE A 230 -3.89 5.82 10.59
CA ILE A 230 -3.15 6.97 10.05
C ILE A 230 -3.91 8.29 10.14
N GLU A 231 -5.19 8.26 10.49
CA GLU A 231 -6.03 9.41 10.88
C GLU A 231 -6.82 9.02 12.13
N VAL A 232 -7.16 9.95 13.02
CA VAL A 232 -7.96 9.63 14.21
C VAL A 232 -9.31 9.04 13.80
N ILE A 233 -9.68 7.90 14.41
CA ILE A 233 -10.95 7.22 14.13
C ILE A 233 -11.79 7.25 15.41
N ASN A 234 -12.95 7.90 15.36
CA ASN A 234 -13.84 8.02 16.50
C ASN A 234 -14.75 6.79 16.64
N VAL A 235 -15.35 6.64 17.82
CA VAL A 235 -16.29 5.54 18.09
C VAL A 235 -17.42 5.53 17.07
N GLY A 236 -17.72 4.38 16.51
CA GLY A 236 -18.75 4.19 15.50
C GLY A 236 -18.33 4.53 14.07
N GLU A 237 -17.14 5.11 13.86
CA GLU A 237 -16.64 5.38 12.50
C GLU A 237 -16.13 4.11 11.83
N GLU A 238 -16.33 4.05 10.50
CA GLU A 238 -15.85 2.97 9.64
C GLU A 238 -14.34 3.07 9.45
N ILE A 239 -13.67 1.92 9.53
CA ILE A 239 -12.26 1.78 9.24
C ILE A 239 -12.10 1.39 7.77
N ASN A 240 -11.41 2.24 7.02
CA ASN A 240 -11.20 2.05 5.58
C ASN A 240 -9.73 1.94 5.24
N ILE A 241 -9.41 1.00 4.35
CA ILE A 241 -8.08 0.84 3.72
C ILE A 241 -8.16 1.23 2.24
N SER A 242 -7.04 1.25 1.53
CA SER A 242 -7.07 1.38 0.07
C SER A 242 -6.82 0.05 -0.61
N TYR A 243 -7.62 -0.28 -1.65
CA TYR A 243 -7.46 -1.48 -2.49
C TYR A 243 -6.59 -1.20 -3.72
N ILE A 244 -6.38 0.07 -4.04
CA ILE A 244 -5.67 0.56 -5.23
C ILE A 244 -4.74 1.72 -4.88
N ASP A 245 -3.87 2.10 -5.80
CA ASP A 245 -3.08 3.32 -5.63
C ASP A 245 -3.99 4.56 -5.70
N VAL A 246 -4.01 5.32 -4.62
CA VAL A 246 -4.83 6.55 -4.50
C VAL A 246 -4.22 7.73 -5.26
N ALA A 247 -2.98 7.63 -5.76
CA ALA A 247 -2.36 8.64 -6.60
C ALA A 247 -2.89 8.64 -8.04
N LEU A 248 -3.60 7.59 -8.44
CA LEU A 248 -4.25 7.53 -9.76
C LEU A 248 -5.38 8.55 -9.89
N ASP A 249 -5.68 8.98 -11.12
CA ASP A 249 -6.84 9.81 -11.41
C ASP A 249 -8.16 9.10 -11.10
N ARG A 250 -9.24 9.86 -10.93
CA ARG A 250 -10.55 9.34 -10.51
C ARG A 250 -11.12 8.33 -11.52
N VAL A 251 -10.97 8.57 -12.82
CA VAL A 251 -11.52 7.69 -13.87
C VAL A 251 -10.83 6.34 -13.81
N THR A 252 -9.50 6.34 -13.72
CA THR A 252 -8.70 5.11 -13.59
C THR A 252 -9.04 4.37 -12.30
N ARG A 253 -9.13 5.06 -11.15
CA ARG A 253 -9.51 4.42 -9.88
C ARG A 253 -10.89 3.78 -9.94
N LYS A 254 -11.91 4.51 -10.44
CA LYS A 254 -13.27 3.96 -10.59
C LYS A 254 -13.29 2.74 -11.49
N LYS A 255 -12.58 2.80 -12.63
CA LYS A 255 -12.45 1.68 -13.56
C LYS A 255 -11.83 0.46 -12.88
N MET A 256 -10.70 0.61 -12.20
CA MET A 256 -10.02 -0.50 -11.50
C MET A 256 -10.90 -1.12 -10.41
N LEU A 257 -11.61 -0.29 -9.64
CA LEU A 257 -12.52 -0.76 -8.59
C LEU A 257 -13.72 -1.51 -9.19
N GLN A 258 -14.29 -1.01 -10.29
CA GLN A 258 -15.39 -1.68 -10.98
C GLN A 258 -14.96 -2.99 -11.62
N GLU A 259 -13.80 -3.04 -12.29
CA GLU A 259 -13.33 -4.24 -13.02
C GLU A 259 -12.84 -5.36 -12.09
N LYS A 260 -12.23 -5.01 -10.95
CA LYS A 260 -11.64 -6.00 -10.05
C LYS A 260 -12.51 -6.30 -8.82
N TYR A 261 -13.18 -5.29 -8.28
CA TYR A 261 -13.92 -5.39 -7.02
C TYR A 261 -15.44 -5.21 -7.19
N PHE A 262 -15.90 -4.93 -8.41
CA PHE A 262 -17.33 -4.88 -8.82
C PHE A 262 -18.18 -3.85 -8.07
N PHE A 263 -17.60 -2.71 -7.68
CA PHE A 263 -18.34 -1.61 -7.06
C PHE A 263 -17.92 -0.24 -7.58
N GLU A 264 -18.82 0.73 -7.48
CA GLU A 264 -18.53 2.14 -7.72
C GLU A 264 -18.23 2.85 -6.40
N CYS A 265 -17.03 3.44 -6.29
CA CYS A 265 -16.58 4.10 -5.07
C CYS A 265 -17.35 5.40 -4.82
N GLN A 266 -17.94 5.53 -3.62
CA GLN A 266 -18.69 6.70 -3.13
C GLN A 266 -18.00 7.38 -1.94
N CYS A 267 -16.68 7.18 -1.74
CA CYS A 267 -15.96 7.83 -0.65
C CYS A 267 -15.93 9.35 -0.81
N SER A 268 -15.52 10.07 0.24
CA SER A 268 -15.44 11.55 0.30
C SER A 268 -14.65 12.18 -0.86
N ARG A 269 -13.71 11.45 -1.46
CA ARG A 269 -12.92 11.90 -2.61
C ARG A 269 -13.59 11.62 -3.96
N CYS A 270 -14.39 10.56 -4.07
CA CYS A 270 -15.02 10.14 -5.32
C CYS A 270 -16.45 10.62 -5.51
N SER A 271 -17.17 10.92 -4.41
CA SER A 271 -18.55 11.38 -4.47
C SER A 271 -18.64 12.78 -5.08
N VAL A 272 -19.62 12.95 -5.99
CA VAL A 272 -19.96 14.26 -6.63
C VAL A 272 -21.22 14.87 -6.02
N GLN A 273 -21.86 14.20 -5.06
CA GLN A 273 -23.05 14.73 -4.39
C GLN A 273 -22.69 15.92 -3.49
N GLU A 274 -23.52 16.97 -3.47
CA GLU A 274 -23.25 18.23 -2.75
C GLU A 274 -22.91 18.04 -1.27
N ARG A 275 -23.56 17.14 -0.56
CA ARG A 275 -23.25 16.88 0.85
C ARG A 275 -21.88 16.22 1.09
N TYR A 276 -21.25 15.70 0.02
CA TYR A 276 -19.92 15.11 0.01
C TYR A 276 -18.95 15.84 -0.94
N SER A 277 -19.39 16.93 -1.59
CA SER A 277 -18.57 17.78 -2.45
C SER A 277 -17.59 18.64 -1.64
N GLY A 278 -17.08 18.05 -0.56
CA GLY A 278 -16.06 18.63 0.27
C GLY A 278 -14.74 18.81 -0.47
N ILE A 279 -13.77 19.28 0.28
CA ILE A 279 -12.43 19.60 -0.19
C ILE A 279 -11.76 18.45 -0.94
N PHE A 280 -11.99 17.21 -0.51
CA PHE A 280 -11.34 16.02 -1.09
C PHE A 280 -11.79 15.72 -2.52
N SER A 281 -13.02 16.06 -2.91
CA SER A 281 -13.46 15.91 -4.31
C SER A 281 -12.78 16.92 -5.24
N LYS A 282 -12.34 18.06 -4.72
CA LYS A 282 -11.58 19.09 -5.46
C LYS A 282 -10.15 18.64 -5.77
N ILE A 283 -9.57 17.72 -4.97
CA ILE A 283 -8.25 17.15 -5.25
C ILE A 283 -8.24 16.53 -6.64
N ASP A 284 -9.22 15.69 -6.95
CA ASP A 284 -9.29 15.03 -8.25
C ASP A 284 -9.49 16.05 -9.39
N GLN A 285 -10.21 17.14 -9.14
CA GLN A 285 -10.36 18.20 -10.15
C GLN A 285 -9.07 18.97 -10.41
N LEU A 286 -8.11 19.00 -9.46
CA LEU A 286 -6.80 19.61 -9.65
C LEU A 286 -5.85 18.70 -10.46
N ILE A 287 -5.98 17.37 -10.29
CA ILE A 287 -5.08 16.39 -10.90
C ILE A 287 -5.64 15.75 -12.16
N GLU A 288 -6.94 15.88 -12.44
CA GLU A 288 -7.59 15.38 -13.65
C GLU A 288 -7.15 16.21 -14.87
N GLU A 289 -6.95 15.52 -15.97
CA GLU A 289 -6.69 16.14 -17.26
C GLU A 289 -7.95 16.87 -17.72
N LYS A 290 -7.92 18.20 -17.67
CA LYS A 290 -8.91 19.02 -18.34
C LYS A 290 -8.47 19.22 -19.80
N ASP A 291 -9.44 19.12 -20.69
CA ASP A 291 -9.25 19.25 -22.15
C ASP A 291 -8.13 20.22 -22.56
N GLN A 292 -7.01 19.67 -22.96
CA GLN A 292 -6.12 20.05 -24.06
C GLN A 292 -5.59 21.49 -24.18
N VAL A 293 -5.20 22.14 -23.09
CA VAL A 293 -4.41 23.38 -23.24
C VAL A 293 -2.90 23.06 -23.32
N ILE A 294 -2.46 21.95 -22.67
CA ILE A 294 -1.05 21.55 -22.64
C ILE A 294 -0.97 20.04 -22.87
N THR A 295 -0.16 19.60 -23.84
CA THR A 295 0.07 18.17 -24.06
C THR A 295 0.98 17.61 -22.96
N LYS A 296 0.97 16.29 -22.75
CA LYS A 296 1.90 15.58 -21.86
C LYS A 296 3.36 15.91 -22.20
N LYS A 297 3.68 16.04 -23.50
CA LYS A 297 5.01 16.40 -23.98
C LYS A 297 5.39 17.82 -23.54
N ASP A 298 4.47 18.78 -23.70
CA ASP A 298 4.74 20.18 -23.33
C ASP A 298 4.92 20.33 -21.82
N PHE A 299 4.13 19.60 -21.02
CA PHE A 299 4.30 19.56 -19.57
C PHE A 299 5.69 19.02 -19.19
N ASN A 300 6.09 17.87 -19.74
CA ASN A 300 7.38 17.26 -19.46
C ASN A 300 8.54 18.20 -19.83
N THR A 301 8.46 18.84 -21.01
CA THR A 301 9.45 19.83 -21.45
C THR A 301 9.48 21.05 -20.52
N SER A 302 8.32 21.53 -20.07
CA SER A 302 8.23 22.65 -19.13
C SER A 302 8.83 22.30 -17.77
N LEU A 303 8.63 21.07 -17.29
CA LEU A 303 9.20 20.56 -16.05
C LEU A 303 10.75 20.48 -16.13
N GLU A 304 11.27 19.89 -17.20
CA GLU A 304 12.71 19.79 -17.44
C GLU A 304 13.38 21.17 -17.53
N ASN A 305 12.78 22.11 -18.25
CA ASN A 305 13.24 23.48 -18.38
C ASN A 305 13.25 24.18 -17.02
N TRP A 306 12.19 24.03 -16.22
CA TRP A 306 12.14 24.59 -14.88
C TRP A 306 13.29 24.09 -14.00
N VAL A 307 13.47 22.77 -13.92
CA VAL A 307 14.52 22.15 -13.11
C VAL A 307 15.92 22.60 -13.56
N SER A 308 16.11 22.83 -14.86
CA SER A 308 17.38 23.28 -15.42
C SER A 308 17.63 24.79 -15.23
N SER A 309 16.57 25.61 -15.17
CA SER A 309 16.67 27.08 -15.06
C SER A 309 16.77 27.55 -13.61
N GLU A 310 16.27 26.80 -12.62
CA GLU A 310 16.38 27.20 -11.21
C GLU A 310 17.83 27.25 -10.68
N SER A 311 18.77 26.65 -11.42
CA SER A 311 20.20 26.80 -11.17
C SER A 311 20.76 28.17 -11.60
N LYS A 312 19.97 28.98 -12.31
CA LYS A 312 20.33 30.33 -12.78
C LYS A 312 19.42 31.32 -12.05
N LEU A 313 19.97 32.18 -11.25
CA LEU A 313 19.31 33.30 -10.55
C LEU A 313 18.50 34.17 -11.54
N GLU A 314 17.28 33.75 -11.88
CA GLU A 314 16.35 34.54 -12.68
C GLU A 314 15.30 35.21 -11.78
N GLN A 315 15.01 36.47 -12.04
CA GLN A 315 14.14 37.36 -11.27
C GLN A 315 12.66 36.99 -11.25
N ASN A 316 12.23 35.99 -12.01
CA ASN A 316 10.84 35.52 -12.06
C ASN A 316 10.69 34.06 -11.57
N GLU A 317 10.24 33.93 -10.35
CA GLU A 317 9.91 32.62 -9.75
C GLU A 317 8.85 31.87 -10.59
N SER A 318 9.18 30.63 -10.99
CA SER A 318 8.29 29.78 -11.80
C SER A 318 6.98 29.46 -11.08
N LYS A 319 5.93 29.13 -11.84
CA LYS A 319 4.65 28.68 -11.25
C LYS A 319 4.83 27.37 -10.44
N PHE A 320 5.71 26.49 -10.88
CA PHE A 320 6.03 25.25 -10.15
C PHE A 320 6.65 25.57 -8.77
N SER A 321 7.63 26.47 -8.74
CA SER A 321 8.28 26.91 -7.49
C SER A 321 7.28 27.55 -6.53
N LYS A 322 6.45 28.49 -6.98
CA LYS A 322 5.44 29.16 -6.17
C LYS A 322 4.45 28.19 -5.54
N VAL A 323 3.94 27.24 -6.32
CA VAL A 323 2.98 26.25 -5.84
C VAL A 323 3.65 25.27 -4.87
N THR A 324 4.84 24.81 -5.18
CA THR A 324 5.60 23.91 -4.29
C THR A 324 5.85 24.58 -2.94
N LYS A 325 6.35 25.80 -2.93
CA LYS A 325 6.58 26.58 -1.69
C LYS A 325 5.31 26.79 -0.90
N LEU A 326 4.22 27.18 -1.57
CA LEU A 326 2.92 27.39 -0.92
C LEU A 326 2.44 26.12 -0.19
N ILE A 327 2.52 24.96 -0.84
CA ILE A 327 2.06 23.70 -0.26
C ILE A 327 2.98 23.27 0.89
N LEU A 328 4.28 23.27 0.68
CA LEU A 328 5.25 22.81 1.67
C LEU A 328 5.23 23.67 2.93
N SER A 329 5.23 25.02 2.80
CA SER A 329 5.22 25.92 3.95
C SER A 329 4.00 25.75 4.85
N ASN A 330 2.85 25.37 4.28
CA ASN A 330 1.62 25.16 5.03
C ASN A 330 1.48 23.71 5.53
N LEU A 331 1.56 22.72 4.64
CA LEU A 331 1.20 21.35 5.00
C LEU A 331 2.32 20.56 5.71
N LEU A 332 3.59 20.79 5.36
CA LEU A 332 4.70 20.08 6.00
C LEU A 332 4.86 20.47 7.48
N SER A 333 4.55 21.71 7.82
CA SER A 333 4.56 22.22 9.21
C SER A 333 3.66 21.39 10.14
N HIS A 334 2.54 20.86 9.63
CA HIS A 334 1.62 20.03 10.41
C HIS A 334 2.22 18.66 10.77
N ILE A 335 3.06 18.09 9.90
CA ILE A 335 3.84 16.89 10.23
C ILE A 335 4.90 17.25 11.27
N LYS A 336 5.63 18.35 11.06
CA LYS A 336 6.70 18.80 11.97
C LYS A 336 6.21 19.08 13.38
N ASN A 337 5.03 19.69 13.54
CA ASN A 337 4.53 20.17 14.82
C ASN A 337 3.49 19.24 15.47
N ASN A 338 3.16 18.08 14.84
CA ASN A 338 2.13 17.14 15.31
C ASN A 338 0.78 17.84 15.65
N THR A 339 0.32 18.72 14.77
CA THR A 339 -0.95 19.42 14.96
C THR A 339 -2.15 18.47 14.90
N THR A 340 -3.31 18.92 15.31
CA THR A 340 -4.53 18.10 15.24
C THR A 340 -4.91 17.76 13.80
N ASP A 341 -5.71 16.71 13.59
CA ASP A 341 -6.23 16.39 12.26
C ASP A 341 -7.12 17.49 11.71
N ASN A 342 -7.90 18.15 12.57
CA ASN A 342 -8.74 19.27 12.17
C ASN A 342 -7.91 20.45 11.65
N ASP A 343 -6.80 20.80 12.31
CA ASP A 343 -5.92 21.87 11.85
C ASP A 343 -5.32 21.54 10.49
N TYR A 344 -4.86 20.30 10.31
CA TYR A 344 -4.34 19.84 9.02
C TYR A 344 -5.39 19.88 7.91
N ILE A 345 -6.60 19.38 8.16
CA ILE A 345 -7.70 19.37 7.19
C ILE A 345 -8.13 20.79 6.83
N ASN A 346 -8.16 21.71 7.79
CA ASN A 346 -8.47 23.12 7.54
C ASN A 346 -7.41 23.76 6.62
N SER A 347 -6.13 23.57 6.93
CA SER A 347 -5.03 24.07 6.09
C SER A 347 -5.04 23.44 4.69
N LEU A 348 -5.28 22.13 4.60
CA LEU A 348 -5.43 21.45 3.31
C LEU A 348 -6.61 22.02 2.51
N SER A 349 -7.74 22.30 3.17
CA SER A 349 -8.90 22.92 2.56
C SER A 349 -8.60 24.30 1.98
N GLU A 350 -7.90 25.12 2.74
CA GLU A 350 -7.47 26.46 2.31
C GLU A 350 -6.54 26.39 1.10
N ILE A 351 -5.50 25.55 1.16
CA ILE A 351 -4.55 25.36 0.07
C ILE A 351 -5.24 24.87 -1.20
N ILE A 352 -6.10 23.84 -1.11
CA ILE A 352 -6.84 23.34 -2.28
C ILE A 352 -7.73 24.45 -2.87
N SER A 353 -8.34 25.28 -2.03
CA SER A 353 -9.17 26.39 -2.51
C SER A 353 -8.33 27.44 -3.25
N ILE A 354 -7.17 27.81 -2.72
CA ILE A 354 -6.22 28.72 -3.37
C ILE A 354 -5.74 28.14 -4.71
N LEU A 355 -5.34 26.84 -4.72
CA LEU A 355 -4.88 26.17 -5.92
C LEU A 355 -5.99 26.11 -6.99
N PHE A 356 -7.21 25.82 -6.58
CA PHE A 356 -8.34 25.75 -7.49
C PHE A 356 -8.67 27.11 -8.11
N GLN A 357 -8.65 28.18 -7.33
CA GLN A 357 -8.92 29.53 -7.81
C GLN A 357 -7.84 30.04 -8.78
N ASN A 358 -6.57 29.84 -8.43
CA ASN A 358 -5.46 30.47 -9.14
C ASN A 358 -4.82 29.59 -10.22
N TYR A 359 -4.97 28.26 -10.10
CA TYR A 359 -4.20 27.31 -10.92
C TYR A 359 -5.04 26.20 -11.58
N SER A 360 -6.37 26.20 -11.42
CA SER A 360 -7.25 25.18 -12.00
C SER A 360 -7.18 25.05 -13.53
N LYS A 361 -6.64 26.06 -14.22
CA LYS A 361 -6.46 26.09 -15.68
C LYS A 361 -5.02 25.80 -16.11
N THR A 362 -4.10 25.50 -15.19
CA THR A 362 -2.66 25.49 -15.49
C THR A 362 -2.00 24.12 -15.49
N ASN A 363 -2.72 23.03 -15.35
CA ASN A 363 -2.18 21.63 -15.34
C ASN A 363 -0.88 21.45 -14.53
N LEU A 364 -0.73 22.16 -13.40
CA LEU A 364 0.47 22.06 -12.55
C LEU A 364 0.66 20.69 -11.89
N PHE A 365 -0.41 19.88 -11.83
CA PHE A 365 -0.40 18.54 -11.26
C PHE A 365 -0.87 17.53 -12.31
N TYR A 366 -0.09 17.38 -13.37
CA TYR A 366 -0.43 16.47 -14.46
C TYR A 366 -0.15 15.02 -14.06
N ILE A 367 -1.17 14.33 -13.51
CA ILE A 367 -1.01 13.00 -12.93
C ILE A 367 -0.52 11.95 -13.93
N SER A 368 -0.89 12.03 -15.21
CA SER A 368 -0.40 11.12 -16.24
C SER A 368 1.10 11.28 -16.54
N SER A 369 1.69 12.38 -16.13
CA SER A 369 3.14 12.62 -16.20
C SER A 369 3.87 12.32 -14.87
N PHE A 370 3.15 11.86 -13.85
CA PHE A 370 3.74 11.61 -12.54
C PHE A 370 4.85 10.54 -12.59
N SER A 371 4.65 9.48 -13.38
CA SER A 371 5.68 8.47 -13.64
C SER A 371 6.95 9.06 -14.30
N PHE A 372 6.77 10.02 -15.20
CA PHE A 372 7.89 10.74 -15.81
C PHE A 372 8.61 11.61 -14.77
N THR A 373 7.86 12.37 -13.96
CA THR A 373 8.43 13.23 -12.91
C THR A 373 9.24 12.41 -11.91
N THR A 374 8.70 11.27 -11.48
CA THR A 374 9.39 10.35 -10.56
C THR A 374 10.64 9.76 -11.21
N LYS A 375 10.55 9.33 -12.47
CA LYS A 375 11.73 8.85 -13.20
C LYS A 375 12.80 9.93 -13.30
N LEU A 376 12.44 11.15 -13.70
CA LEU A 376 13.37 12.26 -13.79
C LEU A 376 14.06 12.56 -12.44
N PHE A 377 13.33 12.47 -11.34
CA PHE A 377 13.87 12.61 -9.99
C PHE A 377 14.96 11.56 -9.70
N TYR A 378 14.71 10.29 -9.96
CA TYR A 378 15.70 9.22 -9.75
C TYR A 378 16.86 9.30 -10.74
N ASP A 379 16.61 9.67 -12.01
CA ASP A 379 17.68 9.93 -12.99
C ASP A 379 18.65 11.06 -12.49
N LYS A 380 18.10 12.10 -11.82
CA LYS A 380 18.93 13.15 -11.22
C LYS A 380 19.74 12.66 -10.01
N ILE A 381 19.17 11.79 -9.18
CA ILE A 381 19.88 11.12 -8.07
C ILE A 381 21.04 10.27 -8.61
N ASP A 382 20.77 9.43 -9.60
CA ASP A 382 21.79 8.54 -10.20
C ASP A 382 22.94 9.32 -10.83
N LEU A 383 22.64 10.49 -11.40
CA LEU A 383 23.64 11.43 -11.94
C LEU A 383 24.30 12.30 -10.86
N GLN A 384 23.96 12.14 -9.57
CA GLN A 384 24.44 12.94 -8.44
C GLN A 384 24.17 14.44 -8.59
N GLN A 385 23.13 14.80 -9.34
CA GLN A 385 22.67 16.18 -9.52
C GLN A 385 21.76 16.58 -8.34
N TRP A 386 22.34 16.67 -7.16
CA TRP A 386 21.62 16.75 -5.89
C TRP A 386 20.70 17.97 -5.80
N TYR A 387 21.15 19.14 -6.24
CA TYR A 387 20.33 20.35 -6.26
C TYR A 387 19.07 20.19 -7.11
N GLN A 388 19.17 19.63 -8.34
CA GLN A 388 18.01 19.35 -9.17
C GLN A 388 17.12 18.28 -8.55
N SER A 389 17.70 17.31 -7.86
CA SER A 389 16.96 16.29 -7.12
C SER A 389 16.14 16.90 -5.99
N THR A 390 16.68 17.89 -5.24
CA THR A 390 15.90 18.55 -4.18
C THR A 390 14.72 19.35 -4.74
N ILE A 391 14.89 20.03 -5.87
CA ILE A 391 13.80 20.75 -6.56
C ILE A 391 12.67 19.80 -6.95
N LEU A 392 13.00 18.72 -7.66
CA LEU A 392 12.02 17.71 -8.09
C LEU A 392 11.39 16.97 -6.91
N GLY A 393 12.22 16.62 -5.91
CA GLY A 393 11.73 15.94 -4.70
C GLY A 393 10.74 16.78 -3.91
N ASN A 394 10.98 18.09 -3.77
CA ASN A 394 10.04 19.02 -3.16
C ASN A 394 8.73 19.12 -3.95
N TYR A 395 8.80 19.16 -5.27
CA TYR A 395 7.61 19.17 -6.11
C TYR A 395 6.79 17.87 -5.96
N ILE A 396 7.44 16.71 -5.98
CA ILE A 396 6.78 15.42 -5.74
C ILE A 396 6.16 15.39 -4.35
N LEU A 397 6.88 15.85 -3.32
CA LEU A 397 6.38 15.93 -1.95
C LEU A 397 5.12 16.79 -1.86
N SER A 398 5.09 17.93 -2.56
CA SER A 398 3.93 18.81 -2.59
C SER A 398 2.68 18.10 -3.15
N ILE A 399 2.85 17.28 -4.19
CA ILE A 399 1.78 16.44 -4.75
C ILE A 399 1.33 15.38 -3.74
N TYR A 400 2.27 14.70 -3.09
CA TYR A 400 1.98 13.66 -2.11
C TYR A 400 1.18 14.20 -0.92
N LEU A 401 1.53 15.39 -0.40
CA LEU A 401 0.83 16.03 0.71
C LEU A 401 -0.64 16.40 0.39
N ILE A 402 -0.97 16.59 -0.89
CA ILE A 402 -2.35 16.84 -1.32
C ILE A 402 -3.12 15.53 -1.51
N ILE A 403 -2.49 14.51 -2.12
CA ILE A 403 -3.16 13.29 -2.59
C ILE A 403 -3.33 12.28 -1.46
N TYR A 404 -2.27 12.07 -0.66
CA TYR A 404 -2.25 11.07 0.40
C TYR A 404 -2.72 11.64 1.74
N PRO A 405 -3.29 10.80 2.63
CA PRO A 405 -3.42 11.15 4.04
C PRO A 405 -2.07 11.56 4.65
N ARG A 406 -2.08 12.48 5.62
CA ARG A 406 -0.89 13.11 6.21
C ARG A 406 0.22 12.15 6.62
N TYR A 407 -0.15 11.00 7.18
CA TYR A 407 0.79 9.99 7.65
C TYR A 407 0.85 8.74 6.76
N HIS A 408 0.58 8.90 5.46
CA HIS A 408 0.74 7.81 4.51
C HIS A 408 2.22 7.43 4.35
N PRO A 409 2.59 6.12 4.32
CA PRO A 409 4.00 5.68 4.24
C PRO A 409 4.76 6.25 3.03
N MET A 410 4.09 6.46 1.90
CA MET A 410 4.71 7.09 0.72
C MET A 410 5.31 8.47 1.02
N ILE A 411 4.67 9.27 1.89
CA ILE A 411 5.20 10.57 2.32
C ILE A 411 6.48 10.36 3.14
N GLY A 412 6.48 9.43 4.10
CA GLY A 412 7.64 9.16 4.94
C GLY A 412 8.86 8.65 4.18
N LEU A 413 8.64 7.71 3.24
CA LEU A 413 9.70 7.16 2.39
C LEU A 413 10.27 8.21 1.43
N HIS A 414 9.40 9.06 0.86
CA HIS A 414 9.85 10.14 -0.01
C HIS A 414 10.62 11.21 0.76
N LEU A 415 10.17 11.60 1.96
CA LEU A 415 10.89 12.50 2.86
C LEU A 415 12.27 11.93 3.21
N PHE A 416 12.40 10.63 3.45
CA PHE A 416 13.69 10.00 3.70
C PHE A 416 14.63 10.12 2.50
N THR A 417 14.13 9.84 1.29
CA THR A 417 14.92 10.00 0.05
C THR A 417 15.31 11.46 -0.19
N LEU A 418 14.37 12.38 0.00
CA LEU A 418 14.61 13.82 -0.14
C LEU A 418 15.63 14.34 0.88
N GLY A 419 15.57 13.86 2.14
CA GLY A 419 16.56 14.16 3.16
C GLY A 419 17.98 13.75 2.77
N LYS A 420 18.12 12.57 2.12
CA LYS A 420 19.41 12.14 1.53
C LYS A 420 19.88 13.09 0.44
N CYS A 421 18.98 13.56 -0.44
CA CYS A 421 19.32 14.50 -1.50
C CYS A 421 19.84 15.81 -0.91
N TYR A 422 19.17 16.36 0.08
CA TYR A 422 19.62 17.58 0.78
C TYR A 422 20.97 17.41 1.49
N TRP A 423 21.16 16.26 2.16
CA TRP A 423 22.42 15.98 2.83
C TRP A 423 23.62 15.90 1.88
N ASN A 424 23.40 15.39 0.65
CA ASN A 424 24.41 15.29 -0.40
C ASN A 424 24.58 16.57 -1.23
N ASP A 425 23.67 17.55 -1.11
CA ASP A 425 23.75 18.81 -1.86
C ASP A 425 24.74 19.77 -1.20
N ILE A 426 25.98 19.73 -1.70
CA ILE A 426 27.09 20.61 -1.26
C ILE A 426 26.99 22.03 -1.81
N THR A 427 26.12 22.30 -2.79
CA THR A 427 26.04 23.59 -3.47
C THR A 427 25.51 24.69 -2.56
N ASN A 428 24.61 24.36 -1.63
CA ASN A 428 24.06 25.28 -0.64
C ASN A 428 24.71 25.14 0.74
N GLY A 429 25.74 24.31 0.88
CA GLY A 429 26.54 24.18 2.09
C GLY A 429 25.69 23.82 3.33
N LEU A 430 25.91 24.55 4.43
CA LEU A 430 25.25 24.34 5.71
C LEU A 430 23.74 24.48 5.67
N GLU A 431 23.18 25.27 4.77
CA GLU A 431 21.74 25.46 4.65
C GLU A 431 21.06 24.16 4.16
N SER A 432 21.69 23.46 3.20
CA SER A 432 21.22 22.13 2.78
C SER A 432 21.27 21.09 3.90
N VAL A 433 22.27 21.12 4.76
CA VAL A 433 22.35 20.21 5.92
C VAL A 433 21.24 20.51 6.92
N LYS A 434 20.93 21.77 7.21
CA LYS A 434 19.79 22.14 8.08
C LYS A 434 18.48 21.68 7.50
N GLU A 435 18.27 21.86 6.19
CA GLU A 435 17.06 21.42 5.54
C GLU A 435 16.95 19.89 5.51
N SER A 436 18.06 19.17 5.29
CA SER A 436 18.12 17.71 5.46
C SER A 436 17.61 17.27 6.82
N ILE A 437 18.08 17.90 7.91
CA ILE A 437 17.64 17.59 9.29
C ILE A 437 16.12 17.82 9.42
N ASN A 438 15.59 18.95 8.96
CA ASN A 438 14.17 19.26 9.01
C ASN A 438 13.31 18.20 8.30
N ILE A 439 13.72 17.81 7.10
CA ILE A 439 13.04 16.81 6.27
C ILE A 439 13.12 15.41 6.90
N LEU A 440 14.28 15.02 7.42
CA LEU A 440 14.49 13.74 8.09
C LEU A 440 13.69 13.62 9.40
N GLU A 441 13.53 14.70 10.16
CA GLU A 441 12.66 14.73 11.35
C GLU A 441 11.19 14.48 10.98
N CYS A 442 10.73 15.03 9.84
CA CYS A 442 9.41 14.75 9.33
C CYS A 442 9.28 13.29 8.84
N ALA A 443 10.31 12.77 8.14
CA ALA A 443 10.35 11.36 7.73
C ALA A 443 10.26 10.42 8.94
N GLN A 444 11.05 10.68 9.98
CA GLN A 444 11.04 9.91 11.23
C GLN A 444 9.65 9.86 11.86
N LYS A 445 8.94 10.99 11.92
CA LYS A 445 7.58 11.05 12.48
C LYS A 445 6.59 10.20 11.71
N VAL A 446 6.55 10.34 10.38
CA VAL A 446 5.64 9.56 9.53
C VAL A 446 5.95 8.06 9.61
N LEU A 447 7.24 7.69 9.52
CA LEU A 447 7.66 6.29 9.55
C LEU A 447 7.48 5.65 10.92
N ASN A 448 7.65 6.38 12.01
CA ASN A 448 7.32 5.89 13.37
C ASN A 448 5.83 5.57 13.55
N ILE A 449 4.94 6.18 12.77
CA ILE A 449 3.51 5.87 12.78
C ILE A 449 3.23 4.57 12.02
N THR A 450 3.86 4.38 10.88
CA THR A 450 3.52 3.29 9.94
C THR A 450 4.44 2.07 10.07
N HIS A 451 5.73 2.24 10.40
CA HIS A 451 6.77 1.21 10.36
C HIS A 451 7.29 0.78 11.73
N ASN A 452 6.64 1.14 12.83
CA ASN A 452 7.12 0.84 14.19
C ASN A 452 6.93 -0.62 14.65
N GLU A 453 6.39 -1.48 13.78
CA GLU A 453 6.18 -2.90 14.05
C GLU A 453 6.74 -3.79 12.94
N GLY A 454 7.38 -4.90 13.34
CA GLY A 454 8.06 -5.81 12.42
C GLY A 454 9.54 -5.46 12.20
N ALA A 455 10.39 -6.47 12.18
CA ALA A 455 11.85 -6.27 12.12
C ALA A 455 12.30 -5.53 10.86
N GLU A 456 11.73 -5.87 9.69
CA GLU A 456 12.05 -5.19 8.43
C GLU A 456 11.53 -3.74 8.42
N ASN A 457 10.35 -3.49 8.99
CA ASN A 457 9.78 -2.15 9.06
C ASN A 457 10.60 -1.23 9.98
N VAL A 458 11.02 -1.72 11.13
CA VAL A 458 11.86 -0.95 12.07
C VAL A 458 13.23 -0.62 11.48
N ASP A 459 13.75 -1.44 10.57
CA ASP A 459 15.04 -1.19 9.93
C ASP A 459 15.07 0.14 9.15
N ILE A 460 13.99 0.51 8.46
CA ILE A 460 13.93 1.80 7.75
C ILE A 460 13.97 2.98 8.73
N ILE A 461 13.36 2.85 9.92
CA ILE A 461 13.42 3.87 10.97
C ILE A 461 14.86 4.01 11.48
N ASN A 462 15.58 2.90 11.66
CA ASN A 462 16.97 2.92 12.09
C ASN A 462 17.84 3.64 11.04
N GLN A 463 17.65 3.38 9.76
CA GLN A 463 18.36 4.08 8.69
C GLN A 463 18.10 5.59 8.70
N VAL A 464 16.85 6.03 8.96
CA VAL A 464 16.52 7.46 9.11
C VAL A 464 17.25 8.06 10.32
N ASN A 465 17.24 7.36 11.47
CA ASN A 465 17.89 7.81 12.70
C ASN A 465 19.42 7.95 12.52
N ASP A 466 20.05 7.00 11.84
CA ASP A 466 21.49 6.99 11.59
C ASP A 466 21.88 8.19 10.71
N LEU A 467 21.13 8.44 9.64
CA LEU A 467 21.38 9.59 8.76
C LEU A 467 21.12 10.93 9.49
N LEU A 468 20.05 11.00 10.27
CA LEU A 468 19.72 12.19 11.07
C LEU A 468 20.83 12.52 12.09
N ASN A 469 21.37 11.51 12.77
CA ASN A 469 22.50 11.67 13.68
C ASN A 469 23.77 12.13 12.95
N THR A 470 24.03 11.60 11.76
CA THR A 470 25.17 12.00 10.93
C THR A 470 25.03 13.46 10.50
N ALA A 471 23.87 13.86 9.95
CA ALA A 471 23.63 15.24 9.53
C ALA A 471 23.77 16.26 10.69
N ARG A 472 23.30 15.88 11.89
CA ARG A 472 23.46 16.73 13.10
C ARG A 472 24.91 16.88 13.53
N LYS A 473 25.72 15.82 13.41
CA LYS A 473 27.19 15.91 13.67
C LYS A 473 27.86 16.84 12.67
N ASP A 474 27.56 16.69 11.39
CA ASP A 474 28.13 17.56 10.34
C ASP A 474 27.80 19.03 10.60
N LEU A 475 26.57 19.34 11.03
CA LEU A 475 26.18 20.71 11.40
C LEU A 475 26.91 21.23 12.64
N SER A 476 27.29 20.36 13.57
CA SER A 476 27.97 20.75 14.81
C SER A 476 29.50 20.92 14.68
N CYS A 477 30.06 20.40 13.59
CA CYS A 477 31.52 20.50 13.30
C CYS A 477 31.92 21.78 12.57
N VAL A 478 30.98 22.65 12.27
CA VAL A 478 31.18 23.95 11.58
C VAL A 478 30.75 25.09 12.48
#